data_d287ba64c42434a3081b9dd18a78dfd4
#
_entry.id   d287ba64c42434a3081b9dd18a78dfd4
#
_cell.length_a   1.000
_cell.length_b   1.000
_cell.length_c   1.000
_cell.angle_alpha   90.00
_cell.angle_beta   90.00
_cell.angle_gamma   90.00
#
_symmetry.space_group_name_H-M   'P 1'
#
loop_
_entity.id
_entity.type
_entity.pdbx_description
1 polymer ?
#
loop_
_entity_poly.entity_id
_entity_poly.type
_entity_poly.pdbx_seq_one_letter_code
_entity_poly.pdbx_strand_id
1 'polypeptide(L)'
;TAMGYYTTASISHSTAMGYYTTASGYISTAMGAQTTASGSRSTAMGEGTTASGNYSTAMGLYTIASDRSSLVIGEYNLLGSTVTNSATQFSTDNTAFVIGNGADSDNRSDALTVLFNGDATLAGSMTATSFIGDGSQLTNLPSSGADSPFSYNNNEAGGIEVADYTTASGSRAFAVGTDNLASGSSSTAMGRGTIASGNESTAMGYDTTASGE
;
A
#
# COMPACT_ATOMS: atom_id res chain seq x y z
N THR A 1 3.66 9.51 -39.68
CA THR A 1 2.46 10.28 -40.08
C THR A 1 2.26 11.43 -39.10
N ALA A 2 2.09 12.67 -39.60
CA ALA A 2 1.75 13.84 -38.77
C ALA A 2 0.40 14.40 -39.26
N MET A 3 -0.58 14.60 -38.37
CA MET A 3 -1.92 15.08 -38.67
C MET A 3 -2.39 16.07 -37.61
N GLY A 4 -2.64 17.33 -37.99
CA GLY A 4 -3.12 18.34 -37.07
C GLY A 4 -2.29 19.63 -37.11
N TYR A 5 -2.33 20.40 -36.03
CA TYR A 5 -1.69 21.69 -35.93
C TYR A 5 -0.39 21.59 -35.11
N TYR A 6 0.74 22.00 -35.67
CA TYR A 6 2.08 21.89 -35.09
C TYR A 6 2.42 20.47 -34.60
N THR A 7 2.06 19.44 -35.38
CA THR A 7 2.39 18.05 -35.07
C THR A 7 3.72 17.66 -35.71
N THR A 8 4.54 16.89 -34.99
CA THR A 8 5.84 16.42 -35.46
C THR A 8 5.98 14.92 -35.30
N ALA A 9 6.15 14.20 -36.40
CA ALA A 9 6.51 12.79 -36.45
C ALA A 9 7.91 12.67 -37.09
N SER A 10 8.99 12.66 -36.30
CA SER A 10 10.35 12.91 -36.78
C SER A 10 11.15 11.66 -37.10
N ILE A 11 10.67 10.47 -36.71
CA ILE A 11 11.40 9.20 -36.88
C ILE A 11 10.54 8.14 -37.56
N SER A 12 11.21 7.08 -38.08
CA SER A 12 10.53 6.00 -38.81
C SER A 12 9.39 5.38 -38.04
N HIS A 13 8.25 5.23 -38.71
CA HIS A 13 7.03 4.59 -38.20
C HIS A 13 6.38 5.35 -37.03
N SER A 14 6.76 6.62 -36.79
CA SER A 14 6.10 7.42 -35.78
C SER A 14 4.79 8.06 -36.29
N THR A 15 3.85 8.30 -35.35
CA THR A 15 2.55 8.91 -35.62
C THR A 15 2.28 10.01 -34.60
N ALA A 16 2.01 11.23 -35.10
CA ALA A 16 1.63 12.38 -34.27
C ALA A 16 0.29 12.94 -34.76
N MET A 17 -0.72 13.03 -33.90
CA MET A 17 -2.06 13.51 -34.25
C MET A 17 -2.60 14.47 -33.19
N GLY A 18 -3.07 15.65 -33.63
CA GLY A 18 -3.74 16.58 -32.73
C GLY A 18 -3.12 17.99 -32.74
N TYR A 19 -2.88 18.58 -31.60
CA TYR A 19 -2.41 19.94 -31.39
C TYR A 19 -1.10 19.96 -30.62
N TYR A 20 -0.02 20.47 -31.21
CA TYR A 20 1.32 20.50 -30.64
C TYR A 20 1.84 19.11 -30.15
N THR A 21 1.57 18.07 -30.92
CA THR A 21 2.02 16.69 -30.58
C THR A 21 3.37 16.38 -31.20
N THR A 22 4.21 15.66 -30.49
CA THR A 22 5.54 15.25 -30.93
C THR A 22 5.76 13.74 -30.74
N ALA A 23 5.94 13.00 -31.83
CA ALA A 23 6.34 11.60 -31.83
C ALA A 23 7.77 11.50 -32.37
N SER A 24 8.75 11.46 -31.47
CA SER A 24 10.19 11.44 -31.77
C SER A 24 10.87 10.11 -31.45
N GLY A 25 10.17 9.16 -30.85
CA GLY A 25 10.65 7.81 -30.65
C GLY A 25 10.42 6.90 -31.88
N TYR A 26 11.25 5.89 -32.08
CA TYR A 26 11.05 4.89 -33.13
C TYR A 26 9.76 4.09 -32.90
N ILE A 27 8.87 4.04 -33.87
CA ILE A 27 7.53 3.41 -33.77
C ILE A 27 6.70 4.04 -32.64
N SER A 28 6.86 5.33 -32.35
CA SER A 28 6.10 5.99 -31.28
C SER A 28 4.79 6.62 -31.76
N THR A 29 3.84 6.79 -30.86
CA THR A 29 2.53 7.40 -31.14
C THR A 29 2.25 8.52 -30.12
N ALA A 30 1.98 9.73 -30.62
CA ALA A 30 1.56 10.87 -29.80
C ALA A 30 0.20 11.39 -30.29
N MET A 31 -0.83 11.41 -29.44
CA MET A 31 -2.19 11.84 -29.81
C MET A 31 -2.81 12.76 -28.74
N GLY A 32 -3.47 13.82 -29.19
CA GLY A 32 -4.18 14.76 -28.32
C GLY A 32 -3.61 16.18 -28.38
N ALA A 33 -3.37 16.80 -27.22
CA ALA A 33 -2.84 18.15 -27.16
C ALA A 33 -1.52 18.15 -26.35
N GLN A 34 -0.46 18.78 -26.89
CA GLN A 34 0.82 18.96 -26.22
C GLN A 34 1.46 17.62 -25.73
N THR A 35 1.19 16.52 -26.42
CA THR A 35 1.72 15.21 -26.07
C THR A 35 3.09 14.94 -26.68
N THR A 36 3.95 14.24 -25.95
CA THR A 36 5.29 13.86 -26.41
C THR A 36 5.55 12.38 -26.21
N ALA A 37 5.79 11.64 -27.30
CA ALA A 37 6.21 10.25 -27.28
C ALA A 37 7.65 10.16 -27.81
N SER A 38 8.65 10.17 -26.89
CA SER A 38 10.07 10.18 -27.22
C SER A 38 10.74 8.82 -27.01
N GLY A 39 10.18 7.94 -26.22
CA GLY A 39 10.67 6.57 -26.07
C GLY A 39 10.44 5.73 -27.32
N SER A 40 11.33 4.76 -27.57
CA SER A 40 11.12 3.79 -28.66
C SER A 40 9.87 2.94 -28.36
N ARG A 41 8.94 2.86 -29.30
CA ARG A 41 7.65 2.14 -29.17
C ARG A 41 6.78 2.65 -28.03
N SER A 42 6.93 3.96 -27.70
CA SER A 42 6.13 4.62 -26.67
C SER A 42 4.82 5.17 -27.22
N THR A 43 3.84 5.34 -26.33
CA THR A 43 2.54 5.94 -26.65
C THR A 43 2.20 7.03 -25.64
N ALA A 44 1.89 8.24 -26.13
CA ALA A 44 1.42 9.35 -25.31
C ALA A 44 0.04 9.82 -25.81
N MET A 45 -0.98 9.83 -24.94
CA MET A 45 -2.34 10.21 -25.31
C MET A 45 -3.00 11.09 -24.24
N GLY A 46 -3.70 12.15 -24.67
CA GLY A 46 -4.41 13.06 -23.79
C GLY A 46 -3.91 14.49 -23.93
N GLU A 47 -3.66 15.17 -22.81
CA GLU A 47 -3.15 16.54 -22.80
C GLU A 47 -1.88 16.64 -21.95
N GLY A 48 -0.83 17.23 -22.49
CA GLY A 48 0.44 17.44 -21.79
C GLY A 48 1.16 16.17 -21.38
N THR A 49 0.80 15.01 -21.92
CA THR A 49 1.39 13.73 -21.53
C THR A 49 2.76 13.50 -22.16
N THR A 50 3.64 12.82 -21.43
CA THR A 50 4.99 12.47 -21.91
C THR A 50 5.29 10.99 -21.69
N ALA A 51 5.59 10.26 -22.75
CA ALA A 51 6.06 8.89 -22.71
C ALA A 51 7.51 8.84 -23.20
N SER A 52 8.47 8.89 -22.27
CA SER A 52 9.91 8.94 -22.56
C SER A 52 10.62 7.59 -22.37
N GLY A 53 10.05 6.67 -21.61
CA GLY A 53 10.56 5.31 -21.50
C GLY A 53 10.34 4.48 -22.75
N ASN A 54 11.25 3.60 -23.11
CA ASN A 54 11.04 2.64 -24.16
C ASN A 54 9.87 1.72 -23.83
N TYR A 55 8.96 1.50 -24.78
CA TYR A 55 7.73 0.72 -24.57
C TYR A 55 6.77 1.28 -23.53
N SER A 56 6.95 2.54 -23.10
CA SER A 56 6.07 3.18 -22.11
C SER A 56 4.79 3.71 -22.72
N THR A 57 3.77 3.83 -21.88
CA THR A 57 2.48 4.42 -22.23
C THR A 57 2.08 5.45 -21.19
N ALA A 58 1.79 6.68 -21.61
CA ALA A 58 1.27 7.75 -20.76
C ALA A 58 -0.10 8.21 -21.28
N MET A 59 -1.14 8.20 -20.45
CA MET A 59 -2.50 8.61 -20.83
C MET A 59 -3.14 9.47 -19.75
N GLY A 60 -3.85 10.53 -20.18
CA GLY A 60 -4.61 11.41 -19.30
C GLY A 60 -4.17 12.86 -19.37
N LEU A 61 -4.04 13.52 -18.23
CA LEU A 61 -3.70 14.93 -18.12
C LEU A 61 -2.32 15.10 -17.45
N TYR A 62 -1.35 15.64 -18.17
CA TYR A 62 0.01 15.91 -17.71
C TYR A 62 0.70 14.71 -17.02
N THR A 63 0.41 13.50 -17.50
CA THR A 63 1.06 12.28 -17.02
C THR A 63 2.44 12.06 -17.67
N ILE A 64 3.36 11.46 -16.94
CA ILE A 64 4.72 11.20 -17.40
C ILE A 64 5.09 9.74 -17.13
N ALA A 65 5.36 8.99 -18.19
CA ALA A 65 5.85 7.61 -18.16
C ALA A 65 7.33 7.58 -18.61
N SER A 66 8.25 7.57 -17.68
CA SER A 66 9.69 7.69 -17.93
C SER A 66 10.44 6.37 -17.88
N ASP A 67 9.92 5.36 -17.21
CA ASP A 67 10.54 4.06 -17.14
C ASP A 67 10.22 3.18 -18.34
N ARG A 68 11.16 2.30 -18.67
CA ARG A 68 10.91 1.28 -19.69
C ARG A 68 9.72 0.41 -19.31
N SER A 69 8.81 0.25 -20.25
CA SER A 69 7.59 -0.58 -20.15
C SER A 69 6.56 -0.11 -19.12
N SER A 70 6.69 1.12 -18.60
CA SER A 70 5.72 1.67 -17.66
C SER A 70 4.40 2.05 -18.33
N LEU A 71 3.31 1.87 -17.60
CA LEU A 71 1.98 2.40 -17.93
C LEU A 71 1.56 3.41 -16.88
N VAL A 72 1.33 4.65 -17.28
CA VAL A 72 0.88 5.74 -16.41
C VAL A 72 -0.43 6.29 -16.90
N ILE A 73 -1.44 6.38 -16.04
CA ILE A 73 -2.76 6.93 -16.32
C ILE A 73 -3.16 7.96 -15.26
N GLY A 74 -4.23 8.72 -15.53
CA GLY A 74 -4.78 9.68 -14.59
C GLY A 74 -4.30 11.10 -14.82
N GLU A 75 -3.96 11.80 -13.75
CA GLU A 75 -3.58 13.21 -13.80
C GLU A 75 -2.36 13.49 -12.94
N TYR A 76 -1.44 14.32 -13.43
CA TYR A 76 -0.31 14.88 -12.68
C TYR A 76 0.37 13.88 -11.73
N ASN A 77 0.79 12.70 -12.24
CA ASN A 77 1.55 11.73 -11.44
C ASN A 77 2.89 12.31 -10.96
N LEU A 78 3.44 11.75 -9.90
CA LEU A 78 4.74 12.16 -9.36
C LEU A 78 5.84 12.07 -10.42
N LEU A 79 6.70 13.08 -10.43
CA LEU A 79 7.89 13.10 -11.29
C LEU A 79 8.98 12.24 -10.66
N GLY A 80 9.55 11.35 -11.46
CA GLY A 80 10.65 10.51 -10.98
C GLY A 80 10.25 9.51 -9.91
N SER A 81 9.00 9.03 -9.93
CA SER A 81 8.55 7.90 -9.11
C SER A 81 9.33 6.62 -9.39
N THR A 82 10.41 6.70 -10.14
CA THR A 82 11.19 5.60 -10.62
C THR A 82 12.53 5.56 -9.90
N VAL A 83 12.75 4.46 -9.26
CA VAL A 83 13.91 4.22 -8.41
C VAL A 83 15.21 4.05 -9.21
N THR A 84 15.13 3.69 -10.49
CA THR A 84 16.30 3.19 -11.22
C THR A 84 16.71 3.98 -12.44
N ASN A 85 15.95 5.00 -12.84
CA ASN A 85 16.31 5.88 -13.94
C ASN A 85 16.52 5.20 -15.30
N SER A 86 15.93 4.07 -15.57
CA SER A 86 16.17 3.44 -16.84
C SER A 86 15.00 3.54 -17.80
N ALA A 87 15.02 4.60 -18.60
CA ALA A 87 14.13 4.72 -19.76
C ALA A 87 14.38 3.61 -20.80
N THR A 88 15.54 2.98 -20.81
CA THR A 88 15.98 2.05 -21.84
C THR A 88 16.23 0.63 -21.35
N GLN A 89 16.61 0.44 -20.10
CA GLN A 89 16.93 -0.87 -19.51
C GLN A 89 15.76 -1.36 -18.65
N PHE A 90 15.46 -2.65 -18.71
CA PHE A 90 14.51 -3.26 -17.81
C PHE A 90 15.16 -3.49 -16.44
N SER A 91 14.42 -3.15 -15.38
CA SER A 91 14.72 -3.53 -14.00
C SER A 91 13.40 -3.88 -13.29
N THR A 92 13.46 -4.79 -12.35
CA THR A 92 12.32 -5.09 -11.48
C THR A 92 11.95 -3.94 -10.56
N ASP A 93 12.86 -2.99 -10.34
CA ASP A 93 12.61 -1.76 -9.56
C ASP A 93 11.99 -0.64 -10.40
N ASN A 94 11.89 -0.83 -11.74
CA ASN A 94 11.16 0.12 -12.58
C ASN A 94 9.68 0.11 -12.25
N THR A 95 9.06 1.27 -12.45
CA THR A 95 7.61 1.39 -12.36
C THR A 95 6.93 0.61 -13.46
N ALA A 96 6.01 -0.27 -13.09
CA ALA A 96 5.17 -1.04 -14.00
C ALA A 96 3.86 -0.32 -14.31
N PHE A 97 3.18 0.19 -13.25
CA PHE A 97 1.89 0.85 -13.37
C PHE A 97 1.73 1.98 -12.36
N VAL A 98 1.17 3.11 -12.80
CA VAL A 98 0.85 4.26 -11.94
C VAL A 98 -0.53 4.80 -12.28
N ILE A 99 -1.28 5.16 -11.24
CA ILE A 99 -2.46 6.02 -11.33
C ILE A 99 -2.10 7.36 -10.67
N GLY A 100 -1.88 8.39 -11.48
CA GLY A 100 -1.70 9.76 -11.00
C GLY A 100 -3.02 10.36 -10.53
N ASN A 101 -2.99 11.09 -9.43
CA ASN A 101 -4.13 11.81 -8.87
C ASN A 101 -3.75 13.21 -8.36
N GLY A 102 -2.69 13.80 -8.92
CA GLY A 102 -2.28 15.16 -8.61
C GLY A 102 -3.29 16.20 -9.07
N ALA A 103 -3.33 17.33 -8.39
CA ALA A 103 -4.26 18.42 -8.71
C ALA A 103 -3.74 19.34 -9.82
N ASP A 104 -2.41 19.53 -9.88
CA ASP A 104 -1.74 20.42 -10.85
C ASP A 104 -0.22 20.11 -10.92
N SER A 105 0.53 20.94 -11.64
CA SER A 105 1.99 20.77 -11.83
C SER A 105 2.81 20.84 -10.55
N ASP A 106 2.34 21.58 -9.54
CA ASP A 106 3.03 21.82 -8.27
C ASP A 106 2.56 20.84 -7.18
N ASN A 107 1.37 20.26 -7.36
CA ASN A 107 0.73 19.31 -6.46
C ASN A 107 0.54 17.95 -7.14
N ARG A 108 1.63 17.35 -7.58
CA ARG A 108 1.66 16.03 -8.20
C ARG A 108 1.57 14.93 -7.15
N SER A 109 0.84 13.87 -7.44
CA SER A 109 0.71 12.71 -6.56
C SER A 109 0.32 11.44 -7.31
N ASP A 110 0.53 10.30 -6.66
CA ASP A 110 0.12 9.00 -7.16
C ASP A 110 -0.89 8.36 -6.19
N ALA A 111 -2.03 7.93 -6.70
CA ALA A 111 -2.99 7.13 -5.92
C ALA A 111 -2.52 5.69 -5.78
N LEU A 112 -1.90 5.14 -6.82
CA LEU A 112 -1.36 3.79 -6.85
C LEU A 112 -0.07 3.76 -7.66
N THR A 113 0.96 3.14 -7.10
CA THR A 113 2.20 2.80 -7.81
C THR A 113 2.48 1.32 -7.65
N VAL A 114 2.79 0.63 -8.76
CA VAL A 114 3.21 -0.77 -8.78
C VAL A 114 4.56 -0.89 -9.49
N LEU A 115 5.51 -1.58 -8.88
CA LEU A 115 6.81 -1.87 -9.47
C LEU A 115 6.80 -3.25 -10.16
N PHE A 116 7.76 -3.51 -11.04
CA PHE A 116 7.88 -4.82 -11.70
C PHE A 116 8.30 -5.94 -10.74
N ASN A 117 8.84 -5.65 -9.55
CA ASN A 117 9.12 -6.64 -8.51
C ASN A 117 7.85 -7.11 -7.76
N GLY A 118 6.70 -6.45 -8.00
CA GLY A 118 5.43 -6.74 -7.37
C GLY A 118 5.11 -5.84 -6.17
N ASP A 119 6.00 -4.97 -5.75
CA ASP A 119 5.71 -4.00 -4.70
C ASP A 119 4.65 -3.02 -5.17
N ALA A 120 3.64 -2.78 -4.34
CA ALA A 120 2.57 -1.85 -4.60
C ALA A 120 2.40 -0.85 -3.45
N THR A 121 2.30 0.43 -3.79
CA THR A 121 2.01 1.51 -2.85
C THR A 121 0.66 2.12 -3.19
N LEU A 122 -0.26 2.15 -2.23
CA LEU A 122 -1.55 2.80 -2.32
C LEU A 122 -1.57 3.99 -1.36
N ALA A 123 -1.86 5.18 -1.87
CA ALA A 123 -1.90 6.40 -1.05
C ALA A 123 -3.15 6.52 -0.16
N GLY A 124 -4.18 5.73 -0.43
CA GLY A 124 -5.45 5.72 0.30
C GLY A 124 -5.71 4.41 1.03
N SER A 125 -6.98 4.15 1.30
CA SER A 125 -7.44 2.92 1.95
C SER A 125 -7.73 1.83 0.93
N MET A 126 -7.47 0.58 1.28
CA MET A 126 -7.88 -0.59 0.53
C MET A 126 -9.00 -1.31 1.29
N THR A 127 -10.15 -1.54 0.63
CA THR A 127 -11.20 -2.40 1.15
C THR A 127 -11.18 -3.72 0.37
N ALA A 128 -11.01 -4.82 1.06
CA ALA A 128 -11.01 -6.16 0.48
C ALA A 128 -11.87 -7.11 1.31
N THR A 129 -12.53 -8.07 0.66
CA THR A 129 -13.28 -9.12 1.35
C THR A 129 -12.36 -10.07 2.13
N SER A 130 -11.13 -10.27 1.65
CA SER A 130 -10.10 -11.06 2.32
C SER A 130 -8.71 -10.68 1.82
N PHE A 131 -7.71 -10.83 2.68
CA PHE A 131 -6.29 -10.81 2.34
C PHE A 131 -5.73 -12.22 2.55
N ILE A 132 -5.00 -12.74 1.56
CA ILE A 132 -4.35 -14.05 1.63
C ILE A 132 -2.85 -13.82 1.78
N GLY A 133 -2.30 -14.26 2.91
CA GLY A 133 -0.89 -14.09 3.26
C GLY A 133 -0.66 -14.34 4.75
N ASP A 134 0.58 -14.35 5.19
CA ASP A 134 0.90 -14.61 6.60
C ASP A 134 0.63 -13.41 7.52
N GLY A 135 0.42 -12.22 6.96
CA GLY A 135 0.15 -11.00 7.71
C GLY A 135 1.29 -10.53 8.63
N SER A 136 2.44 -11.20 8.64
CA SER A 136 3.55 -10.92 9.57
C SER A 136 4.14 -9.51 9.41
N GLN A 137 3.96 -8.91 8.24
CA GLN A 137 4.45 -7.56 7.93
C GLN A 137 3.37 -6.48 8.10
N LEU A 138 2.15 -6.84 8.51
CA LEU A 138 1.11 -5.85 8.78
C LEU A 138 1.41 -5.13 10.09
N THR A 139 1.62 -3.82 10.01
CA THR A 139 1.88 -2.94 11.15
C THR A 139 0.68 -2.03 11.41
N ASN A 140 0.60 -1.45 12.60
CA ASN A 140 -0.49 -0.56 13.00
C ASN A 140 -1.89 -1.16 12.87
N LEU A 141 -1.99 -2.50 12.95
CA LEU A 141 -3.28 -3.12 13.12
C LEU A 141 -3.88 -2.61 14.44
N PRO A 142 -5.15 -2.19 14.46
CA PRO A 142 -5.79 -1.84 15.72
C PRO A 142 -5.68 -3.05 16.66
N SER A 143 -5.13 -2.81 17.85
CA SER A 143 -4.87 -3.85 18.86
C SER A 143 -6.15 -4.49 19.41
N SER A 144 -7.30 -4.04 18.96
CA SER A 144 -8.60 -4.64 19.28
C SER A 144 -9.54 -4.37 18.12
N GLY A 145 -9.70 -5.33 17.23
CA GLY A 145 -11.00 -5.47 16.63
C GLY A 145 -12.00 -5.69 17.75
N ALA A 146 -13.10 -4.95 17.77
CA ALA A 146 -14.18 -5.11 18.76
C ALA A 146 -14.77 -6.53 18.81
N ASP A 147 -14.22 -7.46 18.03
CA ASP A 147 -14.69 -8.83 17.84
C ASP A 147 -13.63 -9.90 18.18
N SER A 148 -12.45 -9.53 18.68
CA SER A 148 -11.55 -10.53 19.22
C SER A 148 -11.89 -10.78 20.70
N PRO A 149 -12.38 -11.95 21.07
CA PRO A 149 -12.64 -12.26 22.48
C PRO A 149 -11.34 -12.35 23.30
N PHE A 150 -10.19 -12.23 22.64
CA PHE A 150 -8.88 -12.31 23.29
C PHE A 150 -8.06 -11.06 22.97
N SER A 151 -7.55 -10.40 24.00
CA SER A 151 -6.56 -9.34 23.90
C SER A 151 -5.27 -9.72 24.63
N TYR A 152 -4.13 -9.29 24.10
CA TYR A 152 -2.89 -9.34 24.86
C TYR A 152 -2.87 -8.13 25.81
N ASN A 153 -2.50 -8.37 27.08
CA ASN A 153 -2.18 -7.23 27.94
C ASN A 153 -0.93 -6.53 27.38
N ASN A 154 -0.92 -5.20 27.45
CA ASN A 154 0.19 -4.37 26.94
C ASN A 154 1.46 -4.44 27.79
N ASN A 155 1.61 -5.46 28.65
CA ASN A 155 2.82 -5.72 29.39
C ASN A 155 3.76 -6.59 28.55
N GLU A 156 5.04 -6.28 28.53
CA GLU A 156 6.10 -7.03 27.83
C GLU A 156 6.14 -8.54 28.17
N ALA A 157 5.25 -8.98 29.04
CA ALA A 157 5.19 -10.32 29.63
C ALA A 157 4.12 -11.27 29.02
N GLY A 158 3.34 -10.85 28.02
CA GLY A 158 2.50 -11.73 27.20
C GLY A 158 1.34 -12.43 27.90
N GLY A 159 0.52 -11.72 28.68
CA GLY A 159 -0.74 -12.27 29.19
C GLY A 159 -1.88 -12.19 28.18
N ILE A 160 -2.86 -13.08 28.27
CA ILE A 160 -4.09 -13.09 27.47
C ILE A 160 -5.28 -12.78 28.37
N GLU A 161 -6.09 -11.82 27.98
CA GLU A 161 -7.32 -11.45 28.68
C GLU A 161 -8.53 -11.47 27.75
N VAL A 162 -9.69 -11.80 28.26
CA VAL A 162 -10.97 -11.74 27.55
C VAL A 162 -11.76 -10.57 28.11
N ALA A 163 -12.27 -9.74 27.21
CA ALA A 163 -12.96 -8.50 27.51
C ALA A 163 -14.04 -8.60 28.60
N ASP A 164 -14.39 -7.49 29.20
CA ASP A 164 -15.27 -7.17 30.30
C ASP A 164 -14.63 -7.28 31.71
N TYR A 165 -13.89 -6.22 32.09
CA TYR A 165 -13.36 -6.02 33.43
C TYR A 165 -12.43 -7.13 33.96
N THR A 166 -11.89 -7.99 33.06
CA THR A 166 -10.87 -8.96 33.44
C THR A 166 -9.47 -8.37 33.27
N THR A 167 -8.54 -8.73 34.12
CA THR A 167 -7.15 -8.25 34.06
C THR A 167 -6.18 -9.41 34.24
N ALA A 168 -5.34 -9.64 33.24
CA ALA A 168 -4.21 -10.55 33.30
C ALA A 168 -2.90 -9.76 33.41
N SER A 169 -2.58 -9.25 34.61
CA SER A 169 -1.39 -8.40 34.84
C SER A 169 -0.10 -9.17 35.14
N GLY A 170 -0.19 -10.46 35.43
CA GLY A 170 0.97 -11.31 35.65
C GLY A 170 1.69 -11.69 34.35
N SER A 171 3.01 -11.95 34.43
CA SER A 171 3.74 -12.49 33.27
C SER A 171 3.17 -13.85 32.86
N ARG A 172 2.79 -14.01 31.58
CA ARG A 172 2.15 -15.22 31.04
C ARG A 172 0.85 -15.62 31.76
N ALA A 173 0.14 -14.64 32.33
CA ALA A 173 -1.13 -14.86 33.00
C ALA A 173 -2.28 -15.04 32.01
N PHE A 174 -3.34 -15.71 32.43
CA PHE A 174 -4.54 -15.96 31.65
C PHE A 174 -5.78 -15.62 32.48
N ALA A 175 -6.66 -14.75 31.97
CA ALA A 175 -7.90 -14.38 32.64
C ALA A 175 -9.08 -14.45 31.66
N VAL A 176 -10.16 -15.16 32.03
CA VAL A 176 -11.36 -15.36 31.21
C VAL A 176 -12.62 -15.26 32.05
N GLY A 177 -13.56 -14.46 31.63
CA GLY A 177 -14.87 -14.31 32.28
C GLY A 177 -15.17 -12.85 32.62
N THR A 178 -15.70 -12.57 33.83
CA THR A 178 -16.10 -11.23 34.25
C THR A 178 -15.45 -10.86 35.58
N ASP A 179 -14.87 -9.67 35.70
CA ASP A 179 -14.25 -9.14 36.94
C ASP A 179 -13.13 -10.04 37.50
N ASN A 180 -12.37 -10.71 36.65
CA ASN A 180 -11.29 -11.60 37.08
C ASN A 180 -9.94 -10.89 37.12
N LEU A 181 -9.05 -11.28 38.03
CA LEU A 181 -7.69 -10.77 38.14
C LEU A 181 -6.69 -11.95 38.21
N ALA A 182 -5.85 -12.06 37.19
CA ALA A 182 -4.69 -12.95 37.18
C ALA A 182 -3.42 -12.10 37.29
N SER A 183 -2.92 -11.90 38.53
CA SER A 183 -1.77 -11.02 38.80
C SER A 183 -0.47 -11.78 39.12
N GLY A 184 -0.53 -13.06 39.40
CA GLY A 184 0.64 -13.90 39.58
C GLY A 184 1.32 -14.27 38.25
N SER A 185 2.62 -14.52 38.27
CA SER A 185 3.32 -15.05 37.10
C SER A 185 2.79 -16.43 36.72
N SER A 186 2.48 -16.66 35.45
CA SER A 186 1.85 -17.89 34.93
C SER A 186 0.53 -18.27 35.63
N SER A 187 -0.19 -17.29 36.16
CA SER A 187 -1.45 -17.53 36.87
C SER A 187 -2.64 -17.63 35.91
N THR A 188 -3.70 -18.31 36.33
CA THR A 188 -4.95 -18.48 35.57
C THR A 188 -6.14 -18.11 36.43
N ALA A 189 -6.98 -17.16 35.96
CA ALA A 189 -8.24 -16.79 36.60
C ALA A 189 -9.41 -16.99 35.63
N MET A 190 -10.37 -17.84 35.96
CA MET A 190 -11.50 -18.16 35.11
C MET A 190 -12.82 -18.15 35.89
N GLY A 191 -13.82 -17.44 35.35
CA GLY A 191 -15.15 -17.38 35.97
C GLY A 191 -15.63 -15.96 36.19
N ARG A 192 -16.12 -15.65 37.41
CA ARG A 192 -16.55 -14.31 37.78
C ARG A 192 -15.99 -13.92 39.15
N GLY A 193 -15.38 -12.75 39.22
CA GLY A 193 -14.81 -12.25 40.45
C GLY A 193 -13.64 -13.08 41.01
N THR A 194 -12.95 -13.82 40.13
CA THR A 194 -11.84 -14.71 40.59
C THR A 194 -10.51 -13.97 40.65
N ILE A 195 -9.69 -14.27 41.63
CA ILE A 195 -8.37 -13.68 41.83
C ILE A 195 -7.30 -14.79 41.93
N ALA A 196 -6.38 -14.79 40.96
CA ALA A 196 -5.19 -15.64 40.96
C ALA A 196 -3.94 -14.75 41.12
N SER A 197 -3.53 -14.53 42.37
CA SER A 197 -2.42 -13.63 42.74
C SER A 197 -1.11 -14.34 43.06
N GLY A 198 -1.14 -15.62 43.32
CA GLY A 198 0.05 -16.43 43.51
C GLY A 198 0.72 -16.78 42.17
N ASN A 199 2.05 -16.96 42.18
CA ASN A 199 2.76 -17.50 41.01
C ASN A 199 2.26 -18.92 40.72
N GLU A 200 2.06 -19.21 39.43
CA GLU A 200 1.55 -20.51 38.94
C GLU A 200 0.18 -20.92 39.52
N SER A 201 -0.54 -19.95 40.13
CA SER A 201 -1.83 -20.23 40.77
C SER A 201 -2.98 -20.29 39.73
N THR A 202 -3.98 -21.09 40.09
CA THR A 202 -5.22 -21.18 39.28
C THR A 202 -6.43 -20.95 40.19
N ALA A 203 -7.26 -19.95 39.84
CA ALA A 203 -8.54 -19.66 40.46
C ALA A 203 -9.67 -19.85 39.44
N MET A 204 -10.65 -20.69 39.76
CA MET A 204 -11.79 -20.94 38.87
C MET A 204 -13.11 -20.97 39.67
N GLY A 205 -14.16 -20.34 39.08
CA GLY A 205 -15.49 -20.34 39.66
C GLY A 205 -16.07 -18.95 39.89
N TYR A 206 -16.76 -18.77 41.00
CA TYR A 206 -17.37 -17.53 41.41
C TYR A 206 -16.77 -17.05 42.74
N ASP A 207 -16.25 -15.83 42.75
CA ASP A 207 -15.59 -15.19 43.91
C ASP A 207 -14.52 -16.06 44.58
N THR A 208 -13.69 -16.75 43.78
CA THR A 208 -12.61 -17.59 44.27
C THR A 208 -11.26 -16.88 44.27
N THR A 209 -10.42 -17.18 45.25
CA THR A 209 -9.07 -16.61 45.35
C THR A 209 -8.03 -17.71 45.50
N ALA A 210 -6.98 -17.62 44.67
CA ALA A 210 -5.76 -18.44 44.78
C ALA A 210 -4.56 -17.52 44.97
N SER A 211 -4.04 -17.46 46.22
CA SER A 211 -2.96 -16.57 46.64
C SER A 211 -1.76 -17.34 47.23
N GLY A 212 -1.68 -18.63 46.95
CA GLY A 212 -0.60 -19.48 47.49
C GLY A 212 0.78 -19.08 46.95
N GLU A 213 1.82 -19.41 47.72
CA GLU A 213 3.23 -19.35 47.32
C GLU A 213 3.54 -20.44 46.31
#